data_96ca1af997dffa5f2819d97a0984d7f4
#
_entry.id   96ca1af997dffa5f2819d97a0984d7f4
#
_cell.length_a   1.000
_cell.length_b   1.000
_cell.length_c   1.000
_cell.angle_alpha   90.00
_cell.angle_beta   90.00
_cell.angle_gamma   90.00
#
_symmetry.space_group_name_H-M   'P 1'
#
loop_
_entity.id
_entity.type
_entity.pdbx_description
1 polymer ?
#
loop_
_entity_poly.entity_id
_entity_poly.type
_entity_poly.pdbx_seq_one_letter_code
_entity_poly.pdbx_strand_id
1 'polypeptide(L)'
;MKKSNNIIAFAAAALFAASPVIAHEGHENGEKDELASGETKKISGEVIDMACYVDHNATGEKHTDCAKKCITSGLPVGLKADDGKTYLLIGEHKPLNSELARYAAKKITVEGKVTSRDDVNMIENAVIQK
;
A
#
# COMPACT_ATOMS: atom_id res chain seq x y z
N MET A 1 39.92 -4.98 82.66
CA MET A 1 39.66 -4.28 81.42
C MET A 1 40.18 -5.09 80.25
N LYS A 2 39.36 -5.86 79.58
CA LYS A 2 39.73 -6.65 78.41
C LYS A 2 38.84 -6.17 77.27
N LYS A 3 39.44 -5.57 76.27
CA LYS A 3 38.78 -5.20 75.01
C LYS A 3 38.75 -6.44 74.11
N SER A 4 37.58 -6.93 73.82
CA SER A 4 37.34 -7.99 72.83
C SER A 4 37.17 -7.35 71.45
N ASN A 5 38.10 -7.59 70.54
CA ASN A 5 38.00 -7.20 69.15
C ASN A 5 37.27 -8.32 68.39
N ASN A 6 36.02 -8.09 68.05
CA ASN A 6 35.31 -8.95 67.09
C ASN A 6 35.61 -8.46 65.68
N ILE A 7 36.39 -9.25 64.99
CA ILE A 7 36.61 -9.09 63.54
C ILE A 7 35.49 -9.81 62.84
N ILE A 8 34.55 -9.02 62.27
CA ILE A 8 33.49 -9.52 61.41
C ILE A 8 34.03 -9.57 60.00
N ALA A 9 34.32 -10.78 59.54
CA ALA A 9 34.67 -11.02 58.13
C ALA A 9 33.42 -10.87 57.26
N PHE A 10 33.37 -9.82 56.46
CA PHE A 10 32.36 -9.71 55.41
C PHE A 10 32.80 -10.53 54.19
N ALA A 11 32.13 -11.66 54.01
CA ALA A 11 32.21 -12.38 52.75
C ALA A 11 31.36 -11.63 51.71
N ALA A 12 32.01 -10.98 50.77
CA ALA A 12 31.37 -10.37 49.63
C ALA A 12 30.97 -11.48 48.63
N ALA A 13 29.72 -11.89 48.66
CA ALA A 13 29.14 -12.72 47.60
C ALA A 13 28.87 -11.84 46.38
N ALA A 14 29.69 -11.96 45.36
CA ALA A 14 29.46 -11.36 44.06
C ALA A 14 28.29 -12.09 43.37
N LEU A 15 27.10 -11.52 43.45
CA LEU A 15 25.94 -11.93 42.63
C LEU A 15 26.19 -11.41 41.20
N PHE A 16 26.65 -12.30 40.33
CA PHE A 16 26.54 -12.08 38.88
C PHE A 16 25.05 -12.11 38.51
N ALA A 17 24.46 -10.94 38.40
CA ALA A 17 23.19 -10.80 37.74
C ALA A 17 23.39 -11.09 36.25
N ALA A 18 23.09 -12.30 35.83
CA ALA A 18 22.91 -12.61 34.41
C ALA A 18 21.66 -11.85 33.94
N SER A 19 21.88 -10.76 33.22
CA SER A 19 20.81 -10.09 32.49
C SER A 19 20.31 -11.07 31.42
N PRO A 20 19.00 -11.39 31.37
CA PRO A 20 18.49 -12.11 30.22
C PRO A 20 18.62 -11.19 29.02
N VAL A 21 19.45 -11.58 28.06
CA VAL A 21 19.39 -11.07 26.71
C VAL A 21 17.99 -11.45 26.22
N ILE A 22 17.09 -10.49 26.20
CA ILE A 22 15.81 -10.62 25.50
C ILE A 22 16.21 -10.70 24.03
N ALA A 23 16.36 -11.93 23.54
CA ALA A 23 16.33 -12.18 22.12
C ALA A 23 15.00 -11.57 21.66
N HIS A 24 15.10 -10.56 20.81
CA HIS A 24 13.97 -10.02 20.08
C HIS A 24 13.52 -11.14 19.14
N GLU A 25 12.69 -12.01 19.68
CA GLU A 25 11.94 -12.97 18.88
C GLU A 25 11.14 -12.12 17.92
N GLY A 26 11.53 -12.19 16.65
CA GLY A 26 10.80 -11.55 15.58
C GLY A 26 9.34 -11.87 15.74
N HIS A 27 8.51 -10.85 15.67
CA HIS A 27 7.08 -10.99 15.48
C HIS A 27 6.86 -11.76 14.17
N GLU A 28 6.89 -13.09 14.25
CA GLU A 28 6.12 -13.95 13.37
C GLU A 28 4.66 -13.85 13.82
N ASN A 29 4.09 -12.65 13.76
CA ASN A 29 2.70 -12.55 13.52
C ASN A 29 2.50 -13.01 12.08
N GLY A 30 2.22 -14.28 11.93
CA GLY A 30 1.64 -14.87 10.74
C GLY A 30 0.21 -14.35 10.56
N GLU A 31 0.06 -13.06 10.48
CA GLU A 31 -0.99 -12.42 9.75
C GLU A 31 -0.63 -12.73 8.30
N LYS A 32 -1.18 -13.84 7.83
CA LYS A 32 -1.16 -14.20 6.41
C LYS A 32 -1.66 -12.97 5.69
N ASP A 33 -0.74 -12.31 5.02
CA ASP A 33 -1.00 -11.20 4.13
C ASP A 33 -1.81 -11.76 2.94
N GLU A 34 -3.09 -12.12 3.20
CA GLU A 34 -4.05 -12.58 2.19
C GLU A 34 -4.27 -11.52 1.10
N LEU A 35 -3.76 -10.31 1.34
CA LEU A 35 -3.77 -9.19 0.40
C LEU A 35 -2.64 -9.25 -0.64
N ALA A 36 -1.61 -10.08 -0.44
CA ALA A 36 -0.49 -10.18 -1.39
C ALA A 36 -0.75 -11.13 -2.58
N SER A 37 -1.76 -11.98 -2.53
CA SER A 37 -2.21 -12.79 -3.67
C SER A 37 -3.43 -12.16 -4.33
N GLY A 38 -3.23 -11.00 -4.97
CA GLY A 38 -4.31 -10.34 -5.70
C GLY A 38 -4.93 -11.27 -6.75
N GLU A 39 -6.25 -11.40 -6.70
CA GLU A 39 -7.03 -12.16 -7.67
C GLU A 39 -7.16 -11.38 -8.98
N THR A 40 -7.03 -12.06 -10.12
CA THR A 40 -7.31 -11.45 -11.42
C THR A 40 -8.81 -11.26 -11.59
N LYS A 41 -9.24 -10.01 -11.81
CA LYS A 41 -10.65 -9.63 -11.96
C LYS A 41 -10.87 -8.73 -13.17
N LYS A 42 -12.11 -8.76 -13.67
CA LYS A 42 -12.62 -7.77 -14.63
C LYS A 42 -13.40 -6.71 -13.87
N ILE A 43 -12.97 -5.47 -14.01
CA ILE A 43 -13.59 -4.33 -13.34
C ILE A 43 -13.92 -3.26 -14.38
N SER A 44 -15.18 -2.78 -14.34
CA SER A 44 -15.65 -1.71 -15.21
C SER A 44 -15.74 -0.39 -14.45
N GLY A 45 -15.41 0.69 -15.13
CA GLY A 45 -15.48 2.02 -14.55
C GLY A 45 -15.00 3.11 -15.50
N GLU A 46 -15.03 4.35 -15.03
CA GLU A 46 -14.54 5.51 -15.74
C GLU A 46 -13.03 5.70 -15.55
N VAL A 47 -12.31 5.95 -16.64
CA VAL A 47 -10.90 6.32 -16.60
C VAL A 47 -10.77 7.76 -16.11
N ILE A 48 -10.06 7.94 -15.01
CA ILE A 48 -9.88 9.24 -14.36
C ILE A 48 -8.39 9.59 -14.23
N ASP A 49 -8.10 10.87 -14.24
CA ASP A 49 -6.86 11.40 -13.69
C ASP A 49 -7.00 11.48 -12.16
N MET A 50 -6.11 10.80 -11.45
CA MET A 50 -6.21 10.70 -10.00
C MET A 50 -6.01 12.03 -9.28
N ALA A 51 -5.17 12.93 -9.81
CA ALA A 51 -4.89 14.20 -9.16
C ALA A 51 -6.12 15.09 -9.12
N CYS A 52 -6.74 15.36 -10.28
CA CYS A 52 -7.94 16.19 -10.33
C CYS A 52 -9.15 15.49 -9.68
N TYR A 53 -9.21 14.16 -9.75
CA TYR A 53 -10.29 13.42 -9.09
C TYR A 53 -10.25 13.58 -7.56
N VAL A 54 -9.08 13.42 -6.95
CA VAL A 54 -8.92 13.54 -5.49
C VAL A 54 -9.09 14.99 -5.03
N ASP A 55 -8.55 15.94 -5.79
CA ASP A 55 -8.60 17.36 -5.44
C ASP A 55 -10.02 17.94 -5.49
N HIS A 56 -10.77 17.67 -6.56
CA HIS A 56 -12.08 18.31 -6.78
C HIS A 56 -13.13 17.42 -7.47
N ASN A 57 -13.01 16.11 -7.34
CA ASN A 57 -13.98 15.13 -7.87
C ASN A 57 -14.21 15.28 -9.39
N ALA A 58 -13.12 15.51 -10.14
CA ALA A 58 -13.16 15.65 -11.60
C ALA A 58 -13.55 14.32 -12.28
N THR A 59 -14.78 14.23 -12.76
CA THR A 59 -15.35 13.05 -13.44
C THR A 59 -16.26 13.46 -14.59
N GLY A 60 -16.51 12.51 -15.48
CA GLY A 60 -17.45 12.66 -16.58
C GLY A 60 -16.93 13.49 -17.75
N GLU A 61 -17.77 13.59 -18.78
CA GLU A 61 -17.43 14.18 -20.07
C GLU A 61 -16.86 15.60 -19.99
N LYS A 62 -17.31 16.40 -19.03
CA LYS A 62 -16.82 17.78 -18.80
C LYS A 62 -15.34 17.85 -18.49
N HIS A 63 -14.75 16.77 -17.97
CA HIS A 63 -13.35 16.70 -17.59
C HIS A 63 -12.48 15.94 -18.59
N THR A 64 -13.02 15.51 -19.73
CA THR A 64 -12.27 14.72 -20.73
C THR A 64 -10.95 15.36 -21.15
N ASP A 65 -10.97 16.63 -21.53
CA ASP A 65 -9.77 17.33 -22.01
C ASP A 65 -8.76 17.56 -20.89
N CYS A 66 -9.24 17.89 -19.69
CA CYS A 66 -8.38 18.06 -18.52
C CYS A 66 -7.71 16.73 -18.14
N ALA A 67 -8.49 15.67 -17.96
CA ALA A 67 -7.99 14.34 -17.62
C ALA A 67 -7.01 13.83 -18.68
N LYS A 68 -7.31 14.01 -19.97
CA LYS A 68 -6.42 13.62 -21.05
C LYS A 68 -5.07 14.35 -20.98
N LYS A 69 -5.06 15.66 -20.71
CA LYS A 69 -3.81 16.46 -20.56
C LYS A 69 -3.01 15.95 -19.35
N CYS A 70 -3.65 15.78 -18.21
CA CYS A 70 -3.00 15.32 -16.99
C CYS A 70 -2.41 13.91 -17.15
N ILE A 71 -3.19 12.97 -17.70
CA ILE A 71 -2.72 11.61 -17.99
C ILE A 71 -1.54 11.64 -18.98
N THR A 72 -1.62 12.43 -20.04
CA THR A 72 -0.54 12.53 -21.04
C THR A 72 0.73 13.15 -20.44
N SER A 73 0.61 14.02 -19.44
CA SER A 73 1.77 14.62 -18.75
C SER A 73 2.42 13.67 -17.73
N GLY A 74 1.85 12.48 -17.52
CA GLY A 74 2.42 11.46 -16.63
C GLY A 74 1.78 11.39 -15.23
N LEU A 75 0.68 12.12 -14.98
CA LEU A 75 -0.03 12.00 -13.71
C LEU A 75 -0.68 10.61 -13.56
N PRO A 76 -0.87 10.12 -12.31
CA PRO A 76 -1.42 8.80 -12.07
C PRO A 76 -2.81 8.62 -12.67
N VAL A 77 -3.03 7.48 -13.31
CA VAL A 77 -4.32 7.11 -13.91
C VAL A 77 -5.05 6.14 -13.00
N GLY A 78 -6.34 6.38 -12.84
CA GLY A 78 -7.23 5.52 -12.06
C GLY A 78 -8.46 5.06 -12.84
N LEU A 79 -9.16 4.12 -12.25
CA LEU A 79 -10.49 3.68 -12.63
C LEU A 79 -11.46 3.98 -11.48
N LYS A 80 -12.41 4.86 -11.70
CA LYS A 80 -13.55 5.03 -10.80
C LYS A 80 -14.55 3.94 -11.13
N ALA A 81 -14.48 2.85 -10.38
CA ALA A 81 -15.20 1.64 -10.71
C ALA A 81 -16.68 1.68 -10.34
N ASP A 82 -17.46 0.86 -11.03
CA ASP A 82 -18.92 0.71 -10.79
C ASP A 82 -19.22 0.05 -9.44
N ASP A 83 -18.22 -0.60 -8.81
CA ASP A 83 -18.33 -1.17 -7.46
C ASP A 83 -18.20 -0.13 -6.34
N GLY A 84 -18.04 1.14 -6.69
CA GLY A 84 -17.89 2.26 -5.76
C GLY A 84 -16.46 2.50 -5.27
N LYS A 85 -15.49 1.70 -5.70
CA LYS A 85 -14.07 1.87 -5.37
C LYS A 85 -13.32 2.62 -6.45
N THR A 86 -12.17 3.15 -6.08
CA THR A 86 -11.22 3.74 -7.02
C THR A 86 -9.95 2.91 -7.02
N TYR A 87 -9.44 2.61 -8.19
CA TYR A 87 -8.25 1.79 -8.39
C TYR A 87 -7.19 2.55 -9.18
N LEU A 88 -5.93 2.47 -8.77
CA LEU A 88 -4.81 2.84 -9.62
C LEU A 88 -4.66 1.81 -10.74
N LEU A 89 -4.38 2.26 -11.95
CA LEU A 89 -4.14 1.39 -13.11
C LEU A 89 -2.65 1.35 -13.46
N ILE A 90 -2.07 0.17 -13.41
CA ILE A 90 -0.64 -0.05 -13.66
C ILE A 90 -0.47 -1.25 -14.59
N GLY A 91 0.45 -1.14 -15.55
CA GLY A 91 0.93 -2.26 -16.34
C GLY A 91 1.94 -3.10 -15.56
N GLU A 92 2.66 -3.96 -16.26
CA GLU A 92 3.73 -4.75 -15.64
C GLU A 92 4.90 -3.83 -15.26
N HIS A 93 4.87 -3.32 -14.03
CA HIS A 93 5.85 -2.36 -13.46
C HIS A 93 6.07 -1.09 -14.32
N LYS A 94 5.06 -0.67 -15.06
CA LYS A 94 5.12 0.50 -15.93
C LYS A 94 3.81 1.28 -15.96
N PRO A 95 3.86 2.59 -16.23
CA PRO A 95 2.66 3.38 -16.41
C PRO A 95 1.91 2.99 -17.69
N LEU A 96 0.59 3.13 -17.68
CA LEU A 96 -0.28 2.93 -18.84
C LEU A 96 -0.79 4.23 -19.45
N ASN A 97 -0.19 5.36 -19.09
CA ASN A 97 -0.65 6.69 -19.46
C ASN A 97 -0.86 6.89 -20.97
N SER A 98 0.10 6.46 -21.78
CA SER A 98 0.02 6.60 -23.26
C SER A 98 -1.16 5.84 -23.87
N GLU A 99 -1.51 4.70 -23.27
CA GLU A 99 -2.63 3.88 -23.72
C GLU A 99 -3.96 4.41 -23.18
N LEU A 100 -3.99 4.82 -21.92
CA LEU A 100 -5.22 5.20 -21.21
C LEU A 100 -5.68 6.64 -21.52
N ALA A 101 -4.79 7.53 -21.96
CA ALA A 101 -5.16 8.93 -22.26
C ALA A 101 -6.31 9.06 -23.28
N ARG A 102 -6.42 8.14 -24.24
CA ARG A 102 -7.53 8.13 -25.23
C ARG A 102 -8.88 7.72 -24.64
N TYR A 103 -8.86 7.14 -23.44
CA TYR A 103 -10.05 6.73 -22.71
C TYR A 103 -10.40 7.67 -21.55
N ALA A 104 -9.71 8.80 -21.44
CA ALA A 104 -10.01 9.79 -20.40
C ALA A 104 -11.50 10.12 -20.33
N ALA A 105 -12.08 10.05 -19.12
CA ALA A 105 -13.50 10.23 -18.83
C ALA A 105 -14.45 9.25 -19.57
N LYS A 106 -13.92 8.15 -20.08
CA LYS A 106 -14.72 7.10 -20.72
C LYS A 106 -14.83 5.88 -19.84
N LYS A 107 -15.96 5.20 -19.93
CA LYS A 107 -16.16 3.91 -19.28
C LYS A 107 -15.48 2.81 -20.08
N ILE A 108 -14.65 2.03 -19.40
CA ILE A 108 -13.97 0.86 -19.96
C ILE A 108 -14.09 -0.32 -18.98
N THR A 109 -13.76 -1.51 -19.46
CA THR A 109 -13.53 -2.68 -18.60
C THR A 109 -12.06 -3.04 -18.68
N VAL A 110 -11.43 -3.22 -17.53
CA VAL A 110 -10.05 -3.69 -17.43
C VAL A 110 -10.01 -5.04 -16.73
N GLU A 111 -9.08 -5.88 -17.11
CA GLU A 111 -8.76 -7.13 -16.43
C GLU A 111 -7.33 -7.03 -15.90
N GLY A 112 -7.13 -7.42 -14.66
CA GLY A 112 -5.80 -7.41 -14.03
C GLY A 112 -5.85 -7.93 -12.60
N LYS A 113 -4.68 -8.02 -11.99
CA LYS A 113 -4.52 -8.43 -10.59
C LYS A 113 -4.96 -7.30 -9.66
N VAL A 114 -5.99 -7.57 -8.88
CA VAL A 114 -6.51 -6.60 -7.89
C VAL A 114 -5.80 -6.76 -6.55
N THR A 115 -5.21 -5.70 -6.08
CA THR A 115 -4.56 -5.63 -4.76
C THR A 115 -5.01 -4.40 -4.00
N SER A 116 -4.94 -4.46 -2.67
CA SER A 116 -5.28 -3.32 -1.81
C SER A 116 -4.36 -3.31 -0.59
N ARG A 117 -3.98 -2.10 -0.14
CA ARG A 117 -3.26 -1.88 1.11
C ARG A 117 -3.63 -0.50 1.66
N ASP A 118 -3.96 -0.41 2.95
CA ASP A 118 -4.29 0.85 3.62
C ASP A 118 -5.29 1.71 2.83
N ASP A 119 -6.38 1.08 2.36
CA ASP A 119 -7.43 1.67 1.51
C ASP A 119 -6.99 2.13 0.11
N VAL A 120 -5.74 1.93 -0.27
CA VAL A 120 -5.28 2.15 -1.64
C VAL A 120 -5.51 0.88 -2.46
N ASN A 121 -6.37 0.98 -3.47
CA ASN A 121 -6.65 -0.12 -4.38
C ASN A 121 -5.85 0.04 -5.68
N MET A 122 -5.44 -1.08 -6.27
CA MET A 122 -4.67 -1.10 -7.51
C MET A 122 -5.07 -2.28 -8.39
N ILE A 123 -5.03 -2.09 -9.69
CA ILE A 123 -5.10 -3.15 -10.70
C ILE A 123 -3.75 -3.19 -11.40
N GLU A 124 -2.97 -4.23 -11.12
CA GLU A 124 -1.69 -4.51 -11.76
C GLU A 124 -1.89 -5.33 -13.03
N ASN A 125 -0.97 -5.18 -13.98
CA ASN A 125 -1.03 -5.83 -15.27
C ASN A 125 -2.38 -5.59 -15.98
N ALA A 126 -2.90 -4.37 -15.82
CA ALA A 126 -4.20 -3.98 -16.34
C ALA A 126 -4.23 -4.04 -17.87
N VAL A 127 -5.19 -4.79 -18.40
CA VAL A 127 -5.43 -4.96 -19.84
C VAL A 127 -6.85 -4.50 -20.14
N ILE A 128 -6.99 -3.59 -21.11
CA ILE A 128 -8.29 -3.09 -21.53
C ILE A 128 -9.01 -4.19 -22.31
N GLN A 129 -10.21 -4.53 -21.87
CA GLN A 129 -11.08 -5.46 -22.54
C GLN A 129 -11.83 -4.77 -23.70
N LYS A 130 -11.89 -5.42 -24.86
CA LYS A 130 -12.60 -4.95 -26.06
C LYS A 130 -14.01 -5.52 -26.12
#